data_8ceaf91d34810749c98d2f83dfb5d3ab
#
_entry.id   8ceaf91d34810749c98d2f83dfb5d3ab
#
_cell.length_a   1.000
_cell.length_b   1.000
_cell.length_c   1.000
_cell.angle_alpha   90.00
_cell.angle_beta   90.00
_cell.angle_gamma   90.00
#
_symmetry.space_group_name_H-M   'P 1'
#
loop_
_entity.id
_entity.type
_entity.pdbx_description
1 polymer ?
#
loop_
_entity_poly.entity_id
_entity_poly.type
_entity_poly.pdbx_seq_one_letter_code
_entity_poly.pdbx_strand_id
1 'polypeptide(L)'
;LGWRMTRDNLKFRQGVLPMMIYTMFLAVFFLYQGRQEEAGGIAYYMPLYMMAMISIGIQMNMSITNKGDLLWLYRSKPLERPGALILGCFKALFVKYYLPVYVLLCGIFVAMLDWVILPDLLFILVVSTLVSYIYLWFSGMLFPFSKEKSSMDSGRNMLRVIVLMLMLVLVGGAHTLAMRLSWFGIWGAIVVMSFLVFLMEFVICRVSWRKVISNY
;
A
#
# COMPACT_ATOMS: atom_id res chain seq x y z
N LEU A 1 8.02 -16.08 -8.04
CA LEU A 1 7.42 -16.94 -7.00
C LEU A 1 6.08 -16.37 -6.54
N GLY A 2 6.01 -15.17 -5.98
CA GLY A 2 4.78 -14.54 -5.46
C GLY A 2 3.63 -14.45 -6.46
N TRP A 3 3.92 -14.23 -7.73
CA TRP A 3 2.91 -14.13 -8.79
C TRP A 3 2.10 -15.42 -8.98
N ARG A 4 2.74 -16.58 -8.94
CA ARG A 4 2.07 -17.90 -9.06
C ARG A 4 1.37 -18.31 -7.77
N MET A 5 1.97 -18.05 -6.61
CA MET A 5 1.43 -18.44 -5.32
C MET A 5 0.07 -17.80 -5.00
N THR A 6 -0.19 -16.57 -5.49
CA THR A 6 -1.49 -15.92 -5.29
C THR A 6 -2.63 -16.52 -6.09
N ARG A 7 -2.35 -17.22 -7.20
CA ARG A 7 -3.40 -17.87 -8.00
C ARG A 7 -4.09 -18.98 -7.22
N ASP A 8 -3.31 -19.74 -6.47
CA ASP A 8 -3.77 -20.95 -5.78
C ASP A 8 -4.13 -20.69 -4.30
N ASN A 9 -3.90 -19.46 -3.79
CA ASN A 9 -4.21 -19.08 -2.42
C ASN A 9 -5.60 -18.40 -2.32
N LEU A 10 -6.61 -19.20 -2.00
CA LEU A 10 -7.99 -18.73 -1.90
C LEU A 10 -8.17 -17.70 -0.78
N LYS A 11 -7.55 -17.91 0.41
CA LYS A 11 -7.66 -17.00 1.56
C LYS A 11 -7.09 -15.61 1.23
N PHE A 12 -5.96 -15.55 0.51
CA PHE A 12 -5.41 -14.29 0.03
C PHE A 12 -6.39 -13.55 -0.90
N ARG A 13 -6.95 -14.26 -1.88
CA ARG A 13 -7.91 -13.67 -2.82
C ARG A 13 -9.19 -13.20 -2.13
N GLN A 14 -9.73 -13.98 -1.20
CA GLN A 14 -10.91 -13.61 -0.41
C GLN A 14 -10.66 -12.37 0.48
N GLY A 15 -9.43 -12.13 0.90
CA GLY A 15 -9.07 -10.93 1.66
C GLY A 15 -8.84 -9.69 0.79
N VAL A 16 -8.23 -9.86 -0.39
CA VAL A 16 -7.79 -8.72 -1.23
C VAL A 16 -8.85 -8.27 -2.23
N LEU A 17 -9.52 -9.20 -2.93
CA LEU A 17 -10.47 -8.84 -3.99
C LEU A 17 -11.67 -8.02 -3.52
N PRO A 18 -12.38 -8.39 -2.41
CA PRO A 18 -13.49 -7.57 -1.92
C PRO A 18 -13.04 -6.16 -1.52
N MET A 19 -11.85 -6.05 -0.91
CA MET A 19 -11.28 -4.76 -0.52
C MET A 19 -10.97 -3.90 -1.74
N MET A 20 -10.43 -4.46 -2.82
CA MET A 20 -10.18 -3.74 -4.07
C MET A 20 -11.49 -3.21 -4.66
N ILE A 21 -12.52 -4.05 -4.77
CA ILE A 21 -13.84 -3.67 -5.32
C ILE A 21 -14.46 -2.56 -4.48
N TYR A 22 -14.45 -2.73 -3.15
CA TYR A 22 -15.00 -1.74 -2.22
C TYR A 22 -14.29 -0.39 -2.31
N THR A 23 -12.95 -0.39 -2.35
CA THR A 23 -12.17 0.84 -2.46
C THR A 23 -12.38 1.53 -3.80
N MET A 24 -12.49 0.77 -4.90
CA MET A 24 -12.82 1.32 -6.21
C MET A 24 -14.19 2.00 -6.21
N PHE A 25 -15.19 1.32 -5.66
CA PHE A 25 -16.55 1.87 -5.57
C PHE A 25 -16.57 3.17 -4.76
N LEU A 26 -15.95 3.18 -3.59
CA LEU A 26 -15.86 4.37 -2.75
C LEU A 26 -15.10 5.51 -3.44
N ALA A 27 -13.99 5.22 -4.11
CA ALA A 27 -13.21 6.24 -4.82
C ALA A 27 -14.05 6.93 -5.89
N VAL A 28 -14.78 6.16 -6.70
CA VAL A 28 -15.67 6.70 -7.74
C VAL A 28 -16.87 7.44 -7.14
N PHE A 29 -17.46 6.89 -6.08
CA PHE A 29 -18.58 7.51 -5.39
C PHE A 29 -18.23 8.89 -4.80
N PHE A 30 -17.13 8.99 -4.07
CA PHE A 30 -16.68 10.27 -3.50
C PHE A 30 -16.22 11.26 -4.56
N LEU A 31 -15.64 10.79 -5.67
CA LEU A 31 -15.31 11.64 -6.80
C LEU A 31 -16.56 12.27 -7.42
N TYR A 32 -17.62 11.47 -7.59
CA TYR A 32 -18.89 11.96 -8.11
C TYR A 32 -19.55 12.96 -7.16
N GLN A 33 -19.55 12.69 -5.85
CA GLN A 33 -20.10 13.57 -4.84
C GLN A 33 -19.32 14.89 -4.73
N GLY A 34 -17.99 14.84 -4.71
CA GLY A 34 -17.14 16.03 -4.65
C GLY A 34 -17.33 16.97 -5.86
N ARG A 35 -17.69 16.43 -7.03
CA ARG A 35 -18.00 17.23 -8.20
C ARG A 35 -19.33 18.01 -8.07
N GLN A 36 -20.30 17.46 -7.34
CA GLN A 36 -21.60 18.12 -7.16
C GLN A 36 -21.57 19.28 -6.16
N GLU A 37 -20.67 19.19 -5.16
CA GLU A 37 -20.67 20.16 -4.06
C GLU A 37 -19.83 21.42 -4.34
N GLU A 38 -19.25 21.61 -5.53
CA GLU A 38 -18.28 22.67 -5.84
C GLU A 38 -17.16 22.82 -4.78
N ALA A 39 -17.01 21.81 -3.95
CA ALA A 39 -16.09 21.76 -2.84
C ALA A 39 -14.65 21.63 -3.36
N GLY A 40 -14.11 22.71 -3.88
CA GLY A 40 -12.68 22.80 -4.19
C GLY A 40 -11.88 22.54 -2.93
N GLY A 41 -11.03 21.52 -2.91
CA GLY A 41 -10.15 21.24 -1.78
C GLY A 41 -10.04 19.77 -1.41
N ILE A 42 -9.93 19.49 -0.11
CA ILE A 42 -9.63 18.15 0.46
C ILE A 42 -10.60 17.06 -0.01
N ALA A 43 -11.88 17.38 -0.25
CA ALA A 43 -12.89 16.43 -0.69
C ALA A 43 -12.54 15.75 -2.03
N TYR A 44 -11.89 16.45 -2.96
CA TYR A 44 -11.43 15.87 -4.22
C TYR A 44 -10.29 14.87 -4.07
N TYR A 45 -9.42 15.08 -3.09
CA TYR A 45 -8.24 14.25 -2.89
C TYR A 45 -8.49 13.05 -1.98
N MET A 46 -9.54 13.10 -1.15
CA MET A 46 -9.88 12.01 -0.22
C MET A 46 -10.05 10.65 -0.92
N PRO A 47 -10.77 10.55 -2.06
CA PRO A 47 -10.89 9.30 -2.80
C PRO A 47 -9.56 8.74 -3.27
N LEU A 48 -8.64 9.63 -3.67
CA LEU A 48 -7.30 9.24 -4.13
C LEU A 48 -6.48 8.60 -3.01
N TYR A 49 -6.54 9.16 -1.79
CA TYR A 49 -5.85 8.57 -0.64
C TYR A 49 -6.45 7.23 -0.21
N MET A 50 -7.74 7.00 -0.46
CA MET A 50 -8.34 5.68 -0.21
C MET A 50 -7.70 4.57 -1.04
N MET A 51 -7.10 4.88 -2.21
CA MET A 51 -6.38 3.89 -3.00
C MET A 51 -5.20 3.28 -2.24
N ALA A 52 -4.55 4.03 -1.34
CA ALA A 52 -3.47 3.50 -0.52
C ALA A 52 -3.93 2.33 0.37
N MET A 53 -5.22 2.26 0.72
CA MET A 53 -5.78 1.16 1.49
C MET A 53 -5.69 -0.17 0.76
N ILE A 54 -5.77 -0.18 -0.57
CA ILE A 54 -5.59 -1.41 -1.36
C ILE A 54 -4.20 -2.00 -1.14
N SER A 55 -3.17 -1.16 -1.14
CA SER A 55 -1.79 -1.62 -0.96
C SER A 55 -1.54 -2.17 0.46
N ILE A 56 -2.15 -1.54 1.47
CA ILE A 56 -2.14 -2.03 2.85
C ILE A 56 -2.87 -3.38 2.96
N GLY A 57 -4.02 -3.51 2.32
CA GLY A 57 -4.78 -4.77 2.29
C GLY A 57 -4.02 -5.92 1.64
N ILE A 58 -3.28 -5.65 0.56
CA ILE A 58 -2.38 -6.63 -0.04
C ILE A 58 -1.36 -7.12 0.98
N GLN A 59 -0.75 -6.23 1.73
CA GLN A 59 0.27 -6.58 2.73
C GLN A 59 -0.30 -7.33 3.92
N MET A 60 -1.47 -6.91 4.44
CA MET A 60 -2.16 -7.61 5.53
C MET A 60 -2.42 -9.08 5.20
N ASN A 61 -2.68 -9.37 3.92
CA ASN A 61 -2.98 -10.72 3.46
C ASN A 61 -1.76 -11.45 2.87
N MET A 62 -0.63 -10.76 2.65
CA MET A 62 0.55 -11.32 1.99
C MET A 62 1.14 -12.53 2.74
N SER A 63 1.12 -12.51 4.07
CA SER A 63 1.65 -13.61 4.90
C SER A 63 0.70 -14.80 5.05
N ILE A 64 -0.59 -14.64 4.66
CA ILE A 64 -1.62 -15.65 4.90
C ILE A 64 -1.55 -16.77 3.88
N THR A 65 -1.65 -18.02 4.36
CA THR A 65 -1.67 -19.24 3.54
C THR A 65 -2.81 -20.18 3.93
N ASN A 66 -3.20 -21.05 2.98
CA ASN A 66 -4.14 -22.14 3.22
C ASN A 66 -3.46 -23.45 3.66
N LYS A 67 -2.13 -23.51 3.57
CA LYS A 67 -1.35 -24.77 3.69
C LYS A 67 -0.66 -24.96 5.04
N GLY A 68 -1.10 -24.29 6.07
CA GLY A 68 -0.45 -24.32 7.37
C GLY A 68 0.83 -23.47 7.42
N ASP A 69 1.65 -23.66 8.45
CA ASP A 69 2.88 -22.90 8.61
C ASP A 69 3.97 -23.40 7.64
N LEU A 70 4.33 -22.55 6.69
CA LEU A 70 5.39 -22.82 5.71
C LEU A 70 6.73 -22.12 6.06
N LEU A 71 6.87 -21.59 7.26
CA LEU A 71 8.09 -20.87 7.67
C LEU A 71 9.34 -21.76 7.57
N TRP A 72 9.23 -23.07 7.85
CA TRP A 72 10.32 -24.02 7.71
C TRP A 72 10.93 -24.03 6.30
N LEU A 73 10.12 -23.83 5.25
CA LEU A 73 10.58 -23.79 3.87
C LEU A 73 11.56 -22.63 3.62
N TYR A 74 11.32 -21.48 4.24
CA TYR A 74 12.22 -20.33 4.14
C TYR A 74 13.50 -20.54 4.97
N ARG A 75 13.38 -21.23 6.12
CA ARG A 75 14.54 -21.56 6.97
C ARG A 75 15.45 -22.62 6.34
N SER A 76 14.92 -23.53 5.52
CA SER A 76 15.70 -24.57 4.86
C SER A 76 16.56 -24.04 3.69
N LYS A 77 16.35 -22.81 3.25
CA LYS A 77 17.08 -22.16 2.17
C LYS A 77 18.12 -21.18 2.72
N PRO A 78 19.37 -21.18 2.18
CA PRO A 78 20.40 -20.21 2.58
C PRO A 78 20.08 -18.82 2.02
N LEU A 79 19.13 -18.12 2.63
CA LEU A 79 18.77 -16.75 2.27
C LEU A 79 19.63 -15.77 3.09
N GLU A 80 20.58 -15.12 2.45
CA GLU A 80 21.43 -14.12 3.12
C GLU A 80 20.64 -12.90 3.59
N ARG A 81 19.66 -12.45 2.78
CA ARG A 81 18.89 -11.22 3.01
C ARG A 81 17.39 -11.48 2.91
N PRO A 82 16.73 -11.87 4.00
CA PRO A 82 15.31 -12.17 4.01
C PRO A 82 14.45 -10.93 3.64
N GLY A 83 14.88 -9.71 4.02
CA GLY A 83 14.20 -8.48 3.68
C GLY A 83 14.03 -8.24 2.18
N ALA A 84 15.06 -8.56 1.38
CA ALA A 84 15.00 -8.42 -0.07
C ALA A 84 13.95 -9.35 -0.71
N LEU A 85 13.80 -10.58 -0.18
CA LEU A 85 12.78 -11.52 -0.65
C LEU A 85 11.37 -11.05 -0.30
N ILE A 86 11.16 -10.57 0.92
CA ILE A 86 9.87 -10.05 1.40
C ILE A 86 9.46 -8.84 0.55
N LEU A 87 10.38 -7.90 0.36
CA LEU A 87 10.15 -6.70 -0.45
C LEU A 87 9.90 -7.05 -1.93
N GLY A 88 10.67 -7.96 -2.51
CA GLY A 88 10.47 -8.42 -3.88
C GLY A 88 9.11 -9.08 -4.10
N CYS A 89 8.64 -9.87 -3.12
CA CYS A 89 7.30 -10.44 -3.16
C CYS A 89 6.22 -9.34 -3.06
N PHE A 90 6.38 -8.39 -2.14
CA PHE A 90 5.46 -7.27 -2.04
C PHE A 90 5.39 -6.47 -3.35
N LYS A 91 6.53 -6.09 -3.94
CA LYS A 91 6.58 -5.39 -5.24
C LYS A 91 5.84 -6.16 -6.34
N ALA A 92 6.03 -7.47 -6.41
CA ALA A 92 5.33 -8.31 -7.39
C ALA A 92 3.80 -8.30 -7.18
N LEU A 93 3.33 -8.32 -5.93
CA LEU A 93 1.91 -8.23 -5.61
C LEU A 93 1.35 -6.82 -5.85
N PHE A 94 2.12 -5.80 -5.53
CA PHE A 94 1.77 -4.40 -5.77
C PHE A 94 1.56 -4.15 -7.28
N VAL A 95 2.48 -4.61 -8.12
CA VAL A 95 2.35 -4.52 -9.58
C VAL A 95 1.18 -5.34 -10.10
N LYS A 96 0.91 -6.50 -9.53
CA LYS A 96 -0.16 -7.40 -9.99
C LYS A 96 -1.57 -6.91 -9.63
N TYR A 97 -1.76 -6.39 -8.43
CA TYR A 97 -3.09 -6.08 -7.88
C TYR A 97 -3.34 -4.58 -7.75
N TYR A 98 -2.39 -3.84 -7.18
CA TYR A 98 -2.56 -2.40 -6.95
C TYR A 98 -2.45 -1.60 -8.23
N LEU A 99 -1.38 -1.80 -9.01
CA LEU A 99 -1.07 -0.96 -10.17
C LEU A 99 -2.17 -0.98 -11.25
N PRO A 100 -2.79 -2.12 -11.63
CA PRO A 100 -3.86 -2.11 -12.62
C PRO A 100 -5.10 -1.32 -12.17
N VAL A 101 -5.47 -1.45 -10.89
CA VAL A 101 -6.59 -0.70 -10.30
C VAL A 101 -6.26 0.78 -10.25
N TYR A 102 -5.03 1.10 -9.84
CA TYR A 102 -4.55 2.47 -9.79
C TYR A 102 -4.60 3.15 -11.17
N VAL A 103 -4.06 2.51 -12.21
CA VAL A 103 -4.08 3.04 -13.59
C VAL A 103 -5.50 3.24 -14.11
N LEU A 104 -6.40 2.28 -13.84
CA LEU A 104 -7.80 2.40 -14.22
C LEU A 104 -8.46 3.62 -13.55
N LEU A 105 -8.25 3.78 -12.25
CA LEU A 105 -8.79 4.92 -11.49
C LEU A 105 -8.14 6.24 -11.95
N CYS A 106 -6.83 6.27 -12.23
CA CYS A 106 -6.17 7.44 -12.82
C CYS A 106 -6.83 7.86 -14.13
N GLY A 107 -7.17 6.90 -15.00
CA GLY A 107 -7.89 7.17 -16.25
C GLY A 107 -9.26 7.82 -15.99
N ILE A 108 -10.02 7.35 -15.02
CA ILE A 108 -11.31 7.94 -14.62
C ILE A 108 -11.11 9.37 -14.08
N PHE A 109 -10.11 9.58 -13.21
CA PHE A 109 -9.84 10.91 -12.64
C PHE A 109 -9.40 11.90 -13.69
N VAL A 110 -8.52 11.52 -14.61
CA VAL A 110 -8.10 12.38 -15.73
C VAL A 110 -9.28 12.70 -16.66
N ALA A 111 -10.14 11.72 -16.95
CA ALA A 111 -11.33 11.95 -17.78
C ALA A 111 -12.36 12.90 -17.13
N MET A 112 -12.41 12.96 -15.78
CA MET A 112 -13.35 13.80 -15.03
C MET A 112 -12.80 15.17 -14.64
N LEU A 113 -11.49 15.30 -14.41
CA LEU A 113 -10.84 16.47 -13.82
C LEU A 113 -9.71 17.07 -14.69
N ASP A 114 -9.55 16.60 -15.93
CA ASP A 114 -8.49 16.99 -16.86
C ASP A 114 -7.06 16.57 -16.45
N TRP A 115 -6.10 16.86 -17.34
CA TRP A 115 -4.69 16.48 -17.17
C TRP A 115 -3.96 17.21 -16.03
N VAL A 116 -4.55 18.27 -15.52
CA VAL A 116 -3.96 19.07 -14.42
C VAL A 116 -3.76 18.25 -13.15
N ILE A 117 -4.53 17.15 -12.97
CA ILE A 117 -4.45 16.27 -11.79
C ILE A 117 -3.26 15.28 -11.82
N LEU A 118 -2.52 15.17 -12.93
CA LEU A 118 -1.44 14.20 -13.04
C LEU A 118 -0.34 14.29 -11.96
N PRO A 119 0.14 15.49 -11.57
CA PRO A 119 1.11 15.59 -10.48
C PRO A 119 0.56 15.05 -9.15
N ASP A 120 -0.72 15.28 -8.86
CA ASP A 120 -1.38 14.80 -7.65
C ASP A 120 -1.47 13.27 -7.65
N LEU A 121 -1.83 12.69 -8.79
CA LEU A 121 -1.83 11.24 -8.98
C LEU A 121 -0.43 10.67 -8.75
N LEU A 122 0.61 11.24 -9.34
CA LEU A 122 1.99 10.80 -9.12
C LEU A 122 2.39 10.90 -7.65
N PHE A 123 2.05 12.01 -6.99
CA PHE A 123 2.30 12.19 -5.56
C PHE A 123 1.65 11.06 -4.73
N ILE A 124 0.38 10.76 -5.00
CA ILE A 124 -0.36 9.72 -4.27
C ILE A 124 0.20 8.32 -4.53
N LEU A 125 0.69 8.02 -5.73
CA LEU A 125 1.37 6.76 -6.02
C LEU A 125 2.63 6.60 -5.15
N VAL A 126 3.44 7.65 -5.05
CA VAL A 126 4.66 7.66 -4.24
C VAL A 126 4.31 7.52 -2.75
N VAL A 127 3.31 8.27 -2.27
CA VAL A 127 2.83 8.19 -0.89
C VAL A 127 2.29 6.80 -0.57
N SER A 128 1.47 6.21 -1.46
CA SER A 128 0.95 4.85 -1.27
C SER A 128 2.07 3.82 -1.15
N THR A 129 3.14 3.99 -1.94
CA THR A 129 4.33 3.13 -1.86
C THR A 129 5.06 3.33 -0.54
N LEU A 130 5.26 4.58 -0.11
CA LEU A 130 5.93 4.91 1.16
C LEU A 130 5.16 4.34 2.36
N VAL A 131 3.86 4.58 2.43
CA VAL A 131 2.98 4.07 3.49
C VAL A 131 3.01 2.54 3.53
N SER A 132 3.06 1.90 2.36
CA SER A 132 3.22 0.46 2.26
C SER A 132 4.52 -0.04 2.84
N TYR A 133 5.63 0.63 2.57
CA TYR A 133 6.93 0.24 3.14
C TYR A 133 6.98 0.46 4.65
N ILE A 134 6.39 1.56 5.15
CA ILE A 134 6.24 1.81 6.57
C ILE A 134 5.40 0.70 7.22
N TYR A 135 4.26 0.34 6.62
CA TYR A 135 3.45 -0.77 7.13
C TYR A 135 4.21 -2.10 7.15
N LEU A 136 4.95 -2.41 6.07
CA LEU A 136 5.77 -3.63 6.01
C LEU A 136 6.78 -3.68 7.15
N TRP A 137 7.40 -2.55 7.49
CA TRP A 137 8.32 -2.44 8.61
C TRP A 137 7.65 -2.66 9.96
N PHE A 138 6.50 -2.04 10.21
CA PHE A 138 5.75 -2.17 11.45
C PHE A 138 5.02 -3.51 11.60
N SER A 139 4.66 -4.17 10.50
CA SER A 139 4.01 -5.48 10.52
C SER A 139 4.94 -6.63 10.94
N GLY A 140 6.22 -6.34 11.14
CA GLY A 140 7.21 -7.32 11.59
C GLY A 140 7.85 -8.10 10.44
N MET A 141 7.67 -7.67 9.19
CA MET A 141 8.32 -8.26 8.01
C MET A 141 8.08 -9.77 7.89
N LEU A 142 6.84 -10.19 8.01
CA LEU A 142 6.45 -11.58 7.89
C LEU A 142 6.72 -12.12 6.48
N PHE A 143 7.19 -13.36 6.39
CA PHE A 143 7.39 -14.01 5.10
C PHE A 143 6.07 -14.18 4.34
N PRO A 144 6.11 -14.04 3.01
CA PRO A 144 4.93 -14.24 2.18
C PRO A 144 4.40 -15.67 2.32
N PHE A 145 3.08 -15.81 2.47
CA PHE A 145 2.38 -17.10 2.52
C PHE A 145 2.95 -18.09 3.54
N SER A 146 3.39 -17.59 4.70
CA SER A 146 4.08 -18.39 5.71
C SER A 146 3.26 -18.68 6.95
N LYS A 147 2.14 -17.98 7.16
CA LYS A 147 1.37 -18.05 8.41
C LYS A 147 -0.10 -18.37 8.15
N GLU A 148 -0.68 -19.18 9.00
CA GLU A 148 -2.12 -19.36 9.02
C GLU A 148 -2.80 -18.18 9.73
N LYS A 149 -4.01 -17.80 9.26
CA LYS A 149 -4.75 -16.68 9.83
C LYS A 149 -5.18 -16.99 11.27
N SER A 150 -4.66 -16.24 12.23
CA SER A 150 -5.04 -16.31 13.64
C SER A 150 -5.99 -15.17 14.02
N SER A 151 -6.93 -15.44 14.91
CA SER A 151 -7.87 -14.44 15.44
C SER A 151 -7.17 -13.38 16.32
N MET A 152 -6.08 -13.76 17.00
CA MET A 152 -5.30 -12.85 17.86
C MET A 152 -4.57 -11.73 17.09
N ASP A 153 -4.30 -11.93 15.80
CA ASP A 153 -3.66 -10.92 14.96
C ASP A 153 -4.61 -9.76 14.57
N SER A 154 -5.91 -9.94 14.76
CA SER A 154 -6.93 -8.98 14.31
C SER A 154 -6.83 -7.64 15.03
N GLY A 155 -6.72 -7.62 16.37
CA GLY A 155 -6.66 -6.38 17.15
C GLY A 155 -5.38 -5.56 16.89
N ARG A 156 -4.23 -6.24 16.81
CA ARG A 156 -2.95 -5.61 16.51
C ARG A 156 -2.93 -5.00 15.09
N ASN A 157 -3.52 -5.69 14.15
CA ASN A 157 -3.63 -5.18 12.78
C ASN A 157 -4.59 -3.99 12.70
N MET A 158 -5.68 -3.99 13.46
CA MET A 158 -6.61 -2.86 13.53
C MET A 158 -5.91 -1.59 14.05
N LEU A 159 -5.13 -1.67 15.12
CA LEU A 159 -4.37 -0.52 15.62
C LEU A 159 -3.40 0.03 14.57
N ARG A 160 -2.68 -0.85 13.85
CA ARG A 160 -1.77 -0.45 12.78
C ARG A 160 -2.50 0.26 11.64
N VAL A 161 -3.68 -0.23 11.27
CA VAL A 161 -4.51 0.42 10.24
C VAL A 161 -4.97 1.80 10.68
N ILE A 162 -5.38 1.97 11.96
CA ILE A 162 -5.77 3.28 12.51
C ILE A 162 -4.60 4.26 12.44
N VAL A 163 -3.40 3.85 12.87
CA VAL A 163 -2.20 4.70 12.80
C VAL A 163 -1.89 5.12 11.36
N LEU A 164 -2.00 4.20 10.41
CA LEU A 164 -1.78 4.50 8.99
C LEU A 164 -2.84 5.42 8.41
N MET A 165 -4.09 5.27 8.81
CA MET A 165 -5.16 6.20 8.45
C MET A 165 -4.85 7.62 8.93
N LEU A 166 -4.42 7.78 10.17
CA LEU A 166 -3.99 9.07 10.70
C LEU A 166 -2.80 9.64 9.91
N MET A 167 -1.82 8.81 9.55
CA MET A 167 -0.72 9.24 8.68
C MET A 167 -1.21 9.70 7.31
N LEU A 168 -2.15 9.00 6.70
CA LEU A 168 -2.72 9.40 5.40
C LEU A 168 -3.46 10.74 5.48
N VAL A 169 -4.19 10.99 6.58
CA VAL A 169 -4.84 12.29 6.82
C VAL A 169 -3.81 13.41 6.96
N LEU A 170 -2.72 13.18 7.70
CA LEU A 170 -1.63 14.17 7.84
C LEU A 170 -0.95 14.45 6.51
N VAL A 171 -0.66 13.42 5.73
CA VAL A 171 -0.05 13.58 4.40
C VAL A 171 -1.01 14.28 3.45
N GLY A 172 -2.31 13.99 3.50
CA GLY A 172 -3.34 14.68 2.73
C GLY A 172 -3.40 16.17 3.07
N GLY A 173 -3.33 16.51 4.36
CA GLY A 173 -3.22 17.90 4.81
C GLY A 173 -1.95 18.61 4.31
N ALA A 174 -0.80 17.94 4.39
CA ALA A 174 0.45 18.47 3.87
C ALA A 174 0.41 18.65 2.33
N HIS A 175 -0.25 17.74 1.61
CA HIS A 175 -0.46 17.85 0.17
C HIS A 175 -1.27 19.10 -0.19
N THR A 176 -2.39 19.34 0.50
CA THR A 176 -3.20 20.55 0.26
C THR A 176 -2.45 21.84 0.58
N LEU A 177 -1.59 21.82 1.58
CA LEU A 177 -0.70 22.96 1.89
C LEU A 177 0.34 23.17 0.78
N ALA A 178 0.97 22.11 0.30
CA ALA A 178 1.96 22.19 -0.79
C ALA A 178 1.35 22.78 -2.07
N MET A 179 0.12 22.42 -2.40
CA MET A 179 -0.59 22.99 -3.55
C MET A 179 -0.90 24.47 -3.40
N ARG A 180 -1.21 24.93 -2.18
CA ARG A 180 -1.45 26.36 -1.91
C ARG A 180 -0.20 27.22 -2.03
N LEU A 181 0.99 26.65 -1.81
CA LEU A 181 2.24 27.39 -1.87
C LEU A 181 2.66 27.71 -3.30
N SER A 182 2.65 26.74 -4.21
CA SER A 182 2.88 26.94 -5.65
C SER A 182 2.83 25.59 -6.40
N TRP A 183 2.72 25.66 -7.75
CA TRP A 183 2.90 24.50 -8.62
C TRP A 183 4.25 23.77 -8.40
N PHE A 184 5.31 24.50 -8.07
CA PHE A 184 6.63 23.92 -7.73
C PHE A 184 6.61 23.15 -6.41
N GLY A 185 5.72 23.46 -5.48
CA GLY A 185 5.60 22.80 -4.19
C GLY A 185 5.27 21.31 -4.32
N ILE A 186 4.38 20.94 -5.25
CA ILE A 186 4.01 19.54 -5.45
C ILE A 186 5.15 18.70 -6.03
N TRP A 187 5.90 19.26 -6.98
CA TRP A 187 7.06 18.57 -7.55
C TRP A 187 8.18 18.37 -6.51
N GLY A 188 8.43 19.39 -5.68
CA GLY A 188 9.33 19.26 -4.55
C GLY A 188 8.90 18.19 -3.56
N ALA A 189 7.60 18.12 -3.24
CA ALA A 189 7.05 17.09 -2.38
C ALA A 189 7.20 15.67 -2.98
N ILE A 190 6.98 15.51 -4.30
CA ILE A 190 7.19 14.24 -5.00
C ILE A 190 8.65 13.79 -4.88
N VAL A 191 9.61 14.69 -5.08
CA VAL A 191 11.04 14.38 -4.98
C VAL A 191 11.39 13.93 -3.55
N VAL A 192 10.97 14.68 -2.54
CA VAL A 192 11.22 14.34 -1.13
C VAL A 192 10.61 12.99 -0.76
N MET A 193 9.35 12.74 -1.12
CA MET A 193 8.69 11.46 -0.83
C MET A 193 9.33 10.30 -1.59
N SER A 194 9.75 10.50 -2.84
CA SER A 194 10.47 9.50 -3.62
C SER A 194 11.82 9.14 -2.99
N PHE A 195 12.52 10.13 -2.45
CA PHE A 195 13.77 9.91 -1.70
C PHE A 195 13.52 9.09 -0.43
N LEU A 196 12.43 9.37 0.30
CA LEU A 196 12.05 8.57 1.48
C LEU A 196 11.69 7.13 1.10
N VAL A 197 11.00 6.92 -0.03
CA VAL A 197 10.72 5.56 -0.56
C VAL A 197 12.03 4.83 -0.82
N PHE A 198 12.99 5.45 -1.46
CA PHE A 198 14.31 4.87 -1.74
C PHE A 198 15.06 4.51 -0.45
N LEU A 199 15.07 5.40 0.55
CA LEU A 199 15.66 5.14 1.86
C LEU A 199 15.01 3.94 2.55
N MET A 200 13.69 3.89 2.58
CA MET A 200 12.95 2.76 3.18
C MET A 200 13.22 1.45 2.46
N GLU A 201 13.29 1.47 1.13
CA GLU A 201 13.66 0.29 0.34
C GLU A 201 15.06 -0.23 0.72
N PHE A 202 16.03 0.68 0.80
CA PHE A 202 17.40 0.35 1.20
C PHE A 202 17.46 -0.26 2.60
N VAL A 203 16.73 0.31 3.56
CA VAL A 203 16.65 -0.19 4.94
C VAL A 203 15.99 -1.58 4.98
N ILE A 204 14.88 -1.76 4.28
CA ILE A 204 14.16 -3.04 4.23
C ILE A 204 15.02 -4.15 3.61
N CYS A 205 15.72 -3.87 2.51
CA CYS A 205 16.60 -4.84 1.86
C CYS A 205 17.73 -5.35 2.75
N ARG A 206 18.16 -4.56 3.75
CA ARG A 206 19.24 -4.91 4.67
C ARG A 206 18.79 -5.61 5.94
N VAL A 207 17.50 -5.88 6.10
CA VAL A 207 16.96 -6.56 7.29
C VAL A 207 17.54 -7.95 7.42
N SER A 208 18.03 -8.25 8.62
CA SER A 208 18.60 -9.54 9.00
C SER A 208 17.55 -10.53 9.50
N TRP A 209 17.91 -11.80 9.57
CA TRP A 209 17.10 -12.89 10.10
C TRP A 209 16.64 -12.65 11.55
N ARG A 210 17.48 -12.03 12.39
CA ARG A 210 17.11 -11.74 13.81
C ARG A 210 15.80 -10.98 13.92
N LYS A 211 15.62 -9.94 13.09
CA LYS A 211 14.42 -9.10 13.12
C LYS A 211 13.18 -9.83 12.60
N VAL A 212 13.34 -10.70 11.61
CA VAL A 212 12.23 -11.46 11.05
C VAL A 212 11.74 -12.54 11.99
N ILE A 213 12.67 -13.32 12.59
CA ILE A 213 12.35 -14.43 13.48
C ILE A 213 11.69 -13.94 14.78
N SER A 214 12.09 -12.78 15.31
CA SER A 214 11.50 -12.24 16.54
C SER A 214 10.00 -11.94 16.45
N ASN A 215 9.41 -11.98 15.25
CA ASN A 215 8.01 -11.70 15.01
C ASN A 215 7.16 -12.96 14.74
N TYR A 216 7.76 -14.16 14.80
CA TYR A 216 7.10 -15.46 14.73
C TYR A 216 7.06 -16.13 16.10
#